data_d05f000f6801b3d09e7a803d72d3b006
#
_entry.id   d05f000f6801b3d09e7a803d72d3b006
#
_cell.length_a   1.000
_cell.length_b   1.000
_cell.length_c   1.000
_cell.angle_alpha   90.00
_cell.angle_beta   90.00
_cell.angle_gamma   90.00
#
_symmetry.space_group_name_H-M   'P 1'
#
loop_
_entity.id
_entity.type
_entity.pdbx_description
1 polymer ?
#
loop_
_entity_poly.entity_id
_entity_poly.type
_entity_poly.pdbx_seq_one_letter_code
_entity_poly.pdbx_strand_id
1 'polypeptide(L)'
;MRALPIALGSGAMIMMVGLGLSSARPQTANTLRSVTEFSTIGDDKERAIALFNEAGKVILNPRCVNCHPAGDRPRQGDDGHPHQPLVVRGMGGFGAIGMHCTTCHGPENFDPGRVPGHPLWHLAPIEMAWVDKSLGEICEQIKDPKRNGGKSLDEIVHHMGEDSLVGWGWHPGAGRAPVPGTQQEFGALIKAWVEAGADCPPP
;
A
#
# COMPACT_ATOMS: atom_id res chain seq x y z
N MET A 1 31.97 44.28 69.54
CA MET A 1 31.98 43.34 68.42
C MET A 1 30.64 42.64 68.43
N ARG A 2 29.78 42.99 67.53
CA ARG A 2 28.41 42.42 67.40
C ARG A 2 28.41 41.40 66.29
N ALA A 3 28.05 40.16 66.57
CA ALA A 3 27.87 39.10 65.59
C ALA A 3 26.47 39.15 64.99
N LEU A 4 26.37 39.15 63.66
CA LEU A 4 25.11 38.96 62.87
C LEU A 4 24.81 37.47 62.71
N PRO A 5 23.54 37.04 62.78
CA PRO A 5 23.15 35.71 62.45
C PRO A 5 22.92 35.56 60.95
N ILE A 6 23.45 34.50 60.39
CA ILE A 6 23.21 34.03 58.99
C ILE A 6 21.91 33.26 58.97
N ALA A 7 20.91 33.71 58.20
CA ALA A 7 19.68 33.02 57.96
C ALA A 7 19.89 32.08 56.76
N LEU A 8 19.77 30.75 56.98
CA LEU A 8 19.70 29.77 55.91
C LEU A 8 18.26 29.70 55.38
N GLY A 9 18.05 30.17 54.17
CA GLY A 9 16.81 30.01 53.42
C GLY A 9 16.78 28.66 52.73
N SER A 10 15.91 27.75 53.18
CA SER A 10 15.63 26.49 52.49
C SER A 10 14.67 26.74 51.33
N GLY A 11 15.20 26.77 50.10
CA GLY A 11 14.40 26.82 48.86
C GLY A 11 13.86 25.42 48.54
N ALA A 12 12.55 25.24 48.68
CA ALA A 12 11.87 24.05 48.19
C ALA A 12 11.73 24.13 46.66
N MET A 13 12.44 23.27 45.97
CA MET A 13 12.37 23.12 44.51
C MET A 13 11.17 22.23 44.18
N ILE A 14 10.07 22.82 43.72
CA ILE A 14 8.90 22.09 43.22
C ILE A 14 9.22 21.57 41.83
N MET A 15 9.48 20.25 41.68
CA MET A 15 9.53 19.59 40.39
C MET A 15 8.10 19.45 39.84
N MET A 16 7.77 20.23 38.84
CA MET A 16 6.58 20.00 38.02
C MET A 16 6.85 18.83 37.09
N VAL A 17 6.30 17.66 37.41
CA VAL A 17 6.24 16.52 36.47
C VAL A 17 5.14 16.82 35.47
N GLY A 18 5.53 17.32 34.29
CA GLY A 18 4.61 17.44 33.17
C GLY A 18 4.19 16.06 32.65
N LEU A 19 2.96 15.66 32.94
CA LEU A 19 2.33 14.52 32.25
C LEU A 19 2.11 14.91 30.79
N GLY A 20 3.04 14.52 29.92
CA GLY A 20 2.85 14.60 28.48
C GLY A 20 1.74 13.63 28.06
N LEU A 21 0.55 14.15 27.81
CA LEU A 21 -0.51 13.44 27.12
C LEU A 21 -0.02 13.18 25.69
N SER A 22 0.54 12.00 25.46
CA SER A 22 0.84 11.50 24.13
C SER A 22 -0.51 11.28 23.42
N SER A 23 -0.89 12.22 22.56
CA SER A 23 -2.04 12.04 21.67
C SER A 23 -1.70 10.87 20.72
N ALA A 24 -2.12 9.66 21.08
CA ALA A 24 -2.14 8.54 20.13
C ALA A 24 -2.98 9.00 18.93
N ARG A 25 -2.32 9.24 17.79
CA ARG A 25 -3.04 9.35 16.52
C ARG A 25 -3.89 8.10 16.39
N PRO A 26 -5.19 8.23 16.07
CA PRO A 26 -5.99 7.07 15.74
C PRO A 26 -5.28 6.33 14.61
N GLN A 27 -4.80 5.12 14.86
CA GLN A 27 -4.40 4.20 13.81
C GLN A 27 -5.64 4.03 12.95
N THR A 28 -5.63 4.54 11.73
CA THR A 28 -6.64 4.22 10.73
C THR A 28 -6.72 2.70 10.70
N ALA A 29 -7.93 2.17 10.96
CA ALA A 29 -8.12 0.74 11.11
C ALA A 29 -7.46 0.02 9.93
N ASN A 30 -6.55 -0.92 10.22
CA ASN A 30 -5.87 -1.76 9.21
C ASN A 30 -6.84 -2.81 8.64
N THR A 31 -8.10 -2.38 8.39
CA THR A 31 -9.22 -3.20 7.97
C THR A 31 -9.91 -2.59 6.76
N LEU A 32 -10.52 -3.44 5.96
CA LEU A 32 -11.44 -3.07 4.89
C LEU A 32 -12.88 -3.18 5.39
N ARG A 33 -13.73 -2.29 4.91
CA ARG A 33 -15.17 -2.42 5.09
C ARG A 33 -15.69 -3.58 4.27
N SER A 34 -16.65 -4.31 4.82
CA SER A 34 -17.27 -5.42 4.09
C SER A 34 -18.16 -4.92 2.95
N VAL A 35 -18.30 -5.71 1.89
CA VAL A 35 -19.20 -5.39 0.75
C VAL A 35 -20.63 -5.09 1.20
N THR A 36 -21.09 -5.78 2.25
CA THR A 36 -22.46 -5.60 2.78
C THR A 36 -22.73 -4.20 3.33
N GLU A 37 -21.70 -3.48 3.76
CA GLU A 37 -21.84 -2.10 4.25
C GLU A 37 -22.19 -1.09 3.13
N PHE A 38 -22.00 -1.47 1.88
CA PHE A 38 -22.32 -0.66 0.71
C PHE A 38 -23.70 -1.00 0.10
N SER A 39 -24.37 -2.04 0.59
CA SER A 39 -25.66 -2.50 0.06
C SER A 39 -26.81 -1.49 0.25
N THR A 40 -26.67 -0.54 1.16
CA THR A 40 -27.65 0.52 1.41
C THR A 40 -27.56 1.66 0.38
N ILE A 41 -26.52 1.71 -0.44
CA ILE A 41 -26.38 2.70 -1.52
C ILE A 41 -27.22 2.20 -2.70
N GLY A 42 -28.35 2.90 -2.96
CA GLY A 42 -29.33 2.45 -3.94
C GLY A 42 -28.93 2.70 -5.39
N ASP A 43 -28.12 3.70 -5.66
CA ASP A 43 -27.60 4.00 -6.99
C ASP A 43 -26.35 3.14 -7.28
N ASP A 44 -26.36 2.42 -8.40
CA ASP A 44 -25.29 1.47 -8.75
C ASP A 44 -23.96 2.19 -9.01
N LYS A 45 -24.00 3.37 -9.64
CA LYS A 45 -22.81 4.16 -9.90
C LYS A 45 -22.18 4.69 -8.61
N GLU A 46 -23.01 5.26 -7.72
CA GLU A 46 -22.52 5.73 -6.41
C GLU A 46 -21.94 4.56 -5.59
N ARG A 47 -22.59 3.40 -5.65
CA ARG A 47 -22.13 2.19 -4.97
C ARG A 47 -20.81 1.69 -5.55
N ALA A 48 -20.65 1.64 -6.88
CA ALA A 48 -19.39 1.27 -7.53
C ALA A 48 -18.26 2.21 -7.10
N ILE A 49 -18.47 3.52 -7.17
CA ILE A 49 -17.47 4.52 -6.73
C ILE A 49 -17.11 4.33 -5.25
N ALA A 50 -18.08 4.08 -4.37
CA ALA A 50 -17.83 3.89 -2.95
C ALA A 50 -17.02 2.60 -2.68
N LEU A 51 -17.31 1.51 -3.39
CA LEU A 51 -16.56 0.24 -3.33
C LEU A 51 -15.11 0.42 -3.80
N PHE A 52 -14.91 1.12 -4.92
CA PHE A 52 -13.57 1.37 -5.44
C PHE A 52 -12.77 2.31 -4.54
N ASN A 53 -13.40 3.30 -3.92
CA ASN A 53 -12.76 4.15 -2.92
C ASN A 53 -12.28 3.34 -1.70
N GLU A 54 -13.05 2.35 -1.27
CA GLU A 54 -12.61 1.45 -0.19
C GLU A 54 -11.43 0.58 -0.63
N ALA A 55 -11.49 -0.02 -1.83
CA ALA A 55 -10.38 -0.76 -2.44
C ALA A 55 -9.12 0.10 -2.61
N GLY A 56 -9.29 1.41 -2.76
CA GLY A 56 -8.22 2.41 -2.85
C GLY A 56 -7.24 2.37 -1.67
N LYS A 57 -7.66 1.95 -0.48
CA LYS A 57 -6.77 1.75 0.67
C LYS A 57 -5.67 0.74 0.40
N VAL A 58 -5.94 -0.27 -0.43
CA VAL A 58 -4.99 -1.27 -0.89
C VAL A 58 -4.23 -0.77 -2.11
N ILE A 59 -4.93 -0.29 -3.13
CA ILE A 59 -4.36 0.15 -4.42
C ILE A 59 -3.29 1.23 -4.23
N LEU A 60 -3.55 2.20 -3.35
CA LEU A 60 -2.62 3.30 -3.05
C LEU A 60 -1.56 2.95 -2.00
N ASN A 61 -1.57 1.73 -1.47
CA ASN A 61 -0.57 1.32 -0.49
C ASN A 61 0.81 1.13 -1.16
N PRO A 62 1.92 1.46 -0.47
CA PRO A 62 3.26 1.22 -1.00
C PRO A 62 3.52 -0.22 -1.47
N ARG A 63 2.85 -1.23 -0.89
CA ARG A 63 2.98 -2.64 -1.33
C ARG A 63 2.53 -2.84 -2.78
N CYS A 64 1.57 -2.04 -3.24
CA CYS A 64 1.08 -2.07 -4.61
C CYS A 64 1.82 -1.05 -5.48
N VAL A 65 1.86 0.22 -5.06
CA VAL A 65 2.42 1.32 -5.84
C VAL A 65 3.90 1.13 -6.17
N ASN A 66 4.69 0.49 -5.29
CA ASN A 66 6.11 0.24 -5.54
C ASN A 66 6.38 -0.69 -6.74
N CYS A 67 5.45 -1.61 -7.04
CA CYS A 67 5.50 -2.48 -8.23
C CYS A 67 4.88 -1.83 -9.48
N HIS A 68 4.21 -0.68 -9.32
CA HIS A 68 3.58 0.12 -10.37
C HIS A 68 4.26 1.49 -10.57
N PRO A 69 5.61 1.54 -10.78
CA PRO A 69 6.35 2.80 -10.89
C PRO A 69 6.05 3.52 -12.21
N ALA A 70 6.18 4.86 -12.19
CA ALA A 70 5.97 5.70 -13.38
C ALA A 70 7.07 5.57 -14.45
N GLY A 71 8.20 4.92 -14.13
CA GLY A 71 9.35 4.74 -15.04
C GLY A 71 9.95 3.35 -14.91
N ASP A 72 11.18 3.22 -15.38
CA ASP A 72 11.89 1.95 -15.42
C ASP A 72 12.42 1.51 -14.05
N ARG A 73 12.58 2.41 -13.10
CA ARG A 73 13.11 2.08 -11.78
C ARG A 73 11.97 1.70 -10.83
N PRO A 74 12.00 0.50 -10.24
CA PRO A 74 11.05 0.14 -9.19
C PRO A 74 11.21 1.03 -7.96
N ARG A 75 10.21 1.04 -7.10
CA ARG A 75 10.27 1.68 -5.78
C ARG A 75 10.32 0.64 -4.68
N GLN A 76 10.75 1.05 -3.48
CA GLN A 76 10.81 0.20 -2.29
C GLN A 76 10.55 1.00 -1.03
N GLY A 77 10.33 0.28 0.08
CA GLY A 77 10.05 0.89 1.38
C GLY A 77 8.61 1.37 1.53
N ASP A 78 8.27 1.83 2.74
CA ASP A 78 6.96 2.39 3.04
C ASP A 78 6.86 3.84 2.57
N ASP A 79 7.99 4.49 2.36
CA ASP A 79 8.13 5.84 1.80
C ASP A 79 8.21 5.87 0.27
N GLY A 80 8.21 4.69 -0.38
CA GLY A 80 8.22 4.59 -1.84
C GLY A 80 9.46 5.18 -2.51
N HIS A 81 10.63 5.17 -1.86
CA HIS A 81 11.86 5.67 -2.46
C HIS A 81 12.34 4.78 -3.64
N PRO A 82 13.15 5.32 -4.56
CA PRO A 82 13.69 4.53 -5.67
C PRO A 82 14.49 3.34 -5.19
N HIS A 83 14.30 2.18 -5.82
CA HIS A 83 14.93 0.92 -5.44
C HIS A 83 16.46 1.02 -5.39
N GLN A 84 17.07 0.45 -4.37
CA GLN A 84 18.50 0.32 -4.21
C GLN A 84 18.87 -1.16 -3.96
N PRO A 85 19.88 -1.67 -4.67
CA PRO A 85 20.71 -1.01 -5.68
C PRO A 85 19.93 -0.53 -6.91
N LEU A 86 20.60 0.23 -7.80
CA LEU A 86 19.98 0.66 -9.05
C LEU A 86 19.69 -0.58 -9.92
N VAL A 87 18.41 -0.82 -10.17
CA VAL A 87 17.91 -1.83 -11.10
C VAL A 87 16.87 -1.18 -12.00
N VAL A 88 16.60 -1.79 -13.14
CA VAL A 88 15.63 -1.27 -14.12
C VAL A 88 14.62 -2.35 -14.48
N ARG A 89 13.45 -1.91 -14.98
CA ARG A 89 12.32 -2.76 -15.39
C ARG A 89 12.74 -3.92 -16.32
N GLY A 90 13.55 -3.62 -17.34
CA GLY A 90 13.90 -4.59 -18.38
C GLY A 90 12.69 -5.07 -19.18
N MET A 91 12.89 -6.11 -19.98
CA MET A 91 11.84 -6.69 -20.80
C MET A 91 10.81 -7.43 -19.93
N GLY A 92 9.52 -7.15 -20.15
CA GLY A 92 8.43 -7.78 -19.42
C GLY A 92 8.36 -7.46 -17.93
N GLY A 93 9.14 -6.50 -17.43
CA GLY A 93 9.16 -6.16 -16.01
C GLY A 93 10.05 -7.06 -15.13
N PHE A 94 10.79 -8.01 -15.71
CA PHE A 94 11.58 -9.00 -14.98
C PHE A 94 13.03 -8.57 -14.68
N GLY A 95 13.40 -7.33 -14.96
CA GLY A 95 14.76 -6.82 -14.78
C GLY A 95 15.57 -6.84 -16.08
N ALA A 96 16.72 -6.18 -16.07
CA ALA A 96 17.65 -6.14 -17.20
C ALA A 96 18.29 -7.51 -17.47
N ILE A 97 18.77 -7.73 -18.70
CA ILE A 97 19.56 -8.90 -19.06
C ILE A 97 20.82 -8.94 -18.15
N GLY A 98 21.04 -10.08 -17.49
CA GLY A 98 22.15 -10.26 -16.54
C GLY A 98 21.88 -9.69 -15.12
N MET A 99 20.76 -9.03 -14.89
CA MET A 99 20.33 -8.56 -13.57
C MET A 99 18.80 -8.68 -13.44
N HIS A 100 18.32 -9.90 -13.54
CA HIS A 100 16.90 -10.18 -13.32
C HIS A 100 16.50 -9.91 -11.86
N CYS A 101 15.25 -9.55 -11.63
CA CYS A 101 14.72 -9.34 -10.27
C CYS A 101 15.00 -10.56 -9.37
N THR A 102 14.81 -11.76 -9.91
CA THR A 102 15.06 -13.04 -9.22
C THR A 102 16.53 -13.33 -8.91
N THR A 103 17.48 -12.51 -9.37
CA THR A 103 18.89 -12.63 -8.95
C THR A 103 19.05 -12.31 -7.45
N CYS A 104 18.21 -11.40 -6.93
CA CYS A 104 18.23 -11.01 -5.51
C CYS A 104 16.94 -11.42 -4.79
N HIS A 105 15.81 -11.42 -5.49
CA HIS A 105 14.49 -11.79 -4.94
C HIS A 105 14.25 -13.28 -5.15
N GLY A 106 14.43 -14.09 -4.10
CA GLY A 106 14.18 -15.52 -4.12
C GLY A 106 12.70 -15.87 -4.27
N PRO A 107 12.36 -17.18 -4.26
CA PRO A 107 10.98 -17.64 -4.39
C PRO A 107 10.11 -17.31 -3.16
N GLU A 108 10.71 -16.89 -2.07
CA GLU A 108 10.05 -16.51 -0.83
C GLU A 108 10.82 -15.37 -0.13
N ASN A 109 10.19 -14.72 0.85
CA ASN A 109 10.84 -13.66 1.63
C ASN A 109 12.06 -14.21 2.38
N PHE A 110 13.17 -13.49 2.31
CA PHE A 110 14.37 -13.76 3.11
C PHE A 110 14.43 -12.74 4.26
N ASP A 111 13.75 -13.03 5.35
CA ASP A 111 13.55 -12.13 6.48
C ASP A 111 14.86 -11.66 7.15
N PRO A 112 15.92 -12.51 7.31
CA PRO A 112 17.19 -12.06 7.89
C PRO A 112 17.85 -10.92 7.09
N GLY A 113 17.71 -10.94 5.76
CA GLY A 113 18.22 -9.91 4.86
C GLY A 113 17.20 -8.84 4.51
N ARG A 114 15.97 -8.95 4.99
CA ARG A 114 14.84 -8.08 4.63
C ARG A 114 14.62 -7.99 3.11
N VAL A 115 14.94 -9.05 2.37
CA VAL A 115 14.72 -9.12 0.93
C VAL A 115 13.36 -9.76 0.67
N PRO A 116 12.44 -9.07 0.00
CA PRO A 116 11.16 -9.68 -0.38
C PRO A 116 11.38 -10.71 -1.48
N GLY A 117 10.51 -11.70 -1.56
CA GLY A 117 10.59 -12.73 -2.56
C GLY A 117 9.23 -13.30 -2.96
N HIS A 118 9.18 -13.75 -4.20
CA HIS A 118 8.08 -14.49 -4.80
C HIS A 118 8.58 -15.15 -6.09
N PRO A 119 8.12 -16.36 -6.48
CA PRO A 119 8.61 -17.05 -7.68
C PRO A 119 8.52 -16.24 -8.97
N LEU A 120 7.52 -15.36 -9.06
CA LEU A 120 7.26 -14.49 -10.21
C LEU A 120 7.51 -13.01 -9.89
N TRP A 121 8.58 -12.69 -9.15
CA TRP A 121 8.88 -11.31 -8.78
C TRP A 121 9.15 -10.43 -10.01
N HIS A 122 8.25 -9.51 -10.34
CA HIS A 122 8.35 -8.60 -11.48
C HIS A 122 7.52 -7.33 -11.28
N LEU A 123 7.73 -6.34 -12.15
CA LEU A 123 6.93 -5.12 -12.19
C LEU A 123 5.69 -5.27 -13.07
N ALA A 124 4.64 -4.57 -12.71
CA ALA A 124 3.48 -4.39 -13.59
C ALA A 124 3.88 -3.74 -14.93
N PRO A 125 3.08 -3.89 -15.99
CA PRO A 125 3.30 -3.17 -17.26
C PRO A 125 3.47 -1.66 -17.04
N ILE A 126 4.30 -1.00 -17.84
CA ILE A 126 4.55 0.44 -17.70
C ILE A 126 3.27 1.27 -17.88
N GLU A 127 2.34 0.77 -18.66
CA GLU A 127 1.03 1.36 -18.90
C GLU A 127 0.15 1.38 -17.64
N MET A 128 0.50 0.52 -16.66
CA MET A 128 -0.13 0.42 -15.34
C MET A 128 0.69 1.15 -14.27
N ALA A 129 1.34 2.24 -14.61
CA ALA A 129 2.00 3.11 -13.64
C ALA A 129 0.97 3.82 -12.75
N TRP A 130 1.13 3.70 -11.41
CA TRP A 130 0.21 4.28 -10.42
C TRP A 130 0.82 5.42 -9.62
N VAL A 131 2.14 5.55 -9.63
CA VAL A 131 2.84 6.65 -8.94
C VAL A 131 2.34 7.99 -9.47
N ASP A 132 2.02 8.90 -8.54
CA ASP A 132 1.53 10.27 -8.81
C ASP A 132 0.18 10.32 -9.55
N LYS A 133 -0.60 9.23 -9.53
CA LYS A 133 -1.95 9.19 -10.10
C LYS A 133 -3.02 9.22 -9.03
N SER A 134 -4.14 9.86 -9.38
CA SER A 134 -5.35 9.79 -8.58
C SER A 134 -5.96 8.37 -8.63
N LEU A 135 -6.79 8.04 -7.65
CA LEU A 135 -7.50 6.76 -7.63
C LEU A 135 -8.43 6.60 -8.84
N GLY A 136 -9.03 7.70 -9.33
CA GLY A 136 -9.86 7.69 -10.53
C GLY A 136 -9.05 7.37 -11.79
N GLU A 137 -7.88 7.98 -11.96
CA GLU A 137 -6.96 7.67 -13.07
C GLU A 137 -6.52 6.21 -13.05
N ILE A 138 -6.22 5.66 -11.86
CA ILE A 138 -5.85 4.25 -11.69
C ILE A 138 -7.02 3.34 -12.04
N CYS A 139 -8.24 3.70 -11.62
CA CYS A 139 -9.46 2.97 -11.96
C CYS A 139 -9.63 2.85 -13.48
N GLU A 140 -9.49 3.94 -14.21
CA GLU A 140 -9.59 3.92 -15.68
C GLU A 140 -8.46 3.11 -16.34
N GLN A 141 -7.27 3.06 -15.74
CA GLN A 141 -6.20 2.17 -16.22
C GLN A 141 -6.56 0.69 -16.03
N ILE A 142 -7.11 0.35 -14.88
CA ILE A 142 -7.52 -1.03 -14.55
C ILE A 142 -8.58 -1.53 -15.54
N LYS A 143 -9.50 -0.69 -15.96
CA LYS A 143 -10.57 -1.01 -16.92
C LYS A 143 -10.10 -1.14 -18.37
N ASP A 144 -8.99 -0.52 -18.74
CA ASP A 144 -8.53 -0.45 -20.13
C ASP A 144 -7.66 -1.67 -20.50
N PRO A 145 -8.14 -2.61 -21.33
CA PRO A 145 -7.37 -3.78 -21.74
C PRO A 145 -6.06 -3.44 -22.48
N LYS A 146 -5.98 -2.25 -23.09
CA LYS A 146 -4.74 -1.81 -23.74
C LYS A 146 -3.64 -1.44 -22.74
N ARG A 147 -4.01 -1.21 -21.49
CA ARG A 147 -3.11 -0.79 -20.41
C ARG A 147 -2.89 -1.89 -19.38
N ASN A 148 -3.93 -2.63 -19.04
CA ASN A 148 -3.92 -3.63 -17.96
C ASN A 148 -3.33 -5.00 -18.37
N GLY A 149 -2.67 -5.08 -19.53
CA GLY A 149 -2.10 -6.33 -20.06
C GLY A 149 -3.12 -7.22 -20.73
N GLY A 150 -4.21 -6.68 -21.26
CA GLY A 150 -5.23 -7.39 -22.04
C GLY A 150 -6.32 -8.06 -21.21
N LYS A 151 -6.39 -7.77 -19.91
CA LYS A 151 -7.33 -8.42 -18.98
C LYS A 151 -8.74 -7.89 -19.12
N SER A 152 -9.72 -8.78 -19.14
CA SER A 152 -11.13 -8.48 -18.89
C SER A 152 -11.35 -8.11 -17.42
N LEU A 153 -12.53 -7.55 -17.09
CA LEU A 153 -12.87 -7.24 -15.70
C LEU A 153 -12.94 -8.49 -14.81
N ASP A 154 -13.39 -9.62 -15.33
CA ASP A 154 -13.38 -10.89 -14.57
C ASP A 154 -11.96 -11.36 -14.27
N GLU A 155 -11.04 -11.23 -15.25
CA GLU A 155 -9.62 -11.53 -15.02
C GLU A 155 -8.95 -10.54 -14.06
N ILE A 156 -9.40 -9.29 -14.02
CA ILE A 156 -8.98 -8.31 -13.00
C ILE A 156 -9.46 -8.72 -11.61
N VAL A 157 -10.71 -9.16 -11.47
CA VAL A 157 -11.23 -9.69 -10.19
C VAL A 157 -10.37 -10.86 -9.72
N HIS A 158 -10.09 -11.83 -10.59
CA HIS A 158 -9.24 -12.98 -10.27
C HIS A 158 -7.80 -12.54 -9.93
N HIS A 159 -7.19 -11.67 -10.74
CA HIS A 159 -5.84 -11.15 -10.50
C HIS A 159 -5.74 -10.46 -9.14
N MET A 160 -6.67 -9.59 -8.79
CA MET A 160 -6.63 -8.85 -7.52
C MET A 160 -6.98 -9.72 -6.31
N GLY A 161 -7.91 -10.67 -6.46
CA GLY A 161 -8.39 -11.49 -5.36
C GLY A 161 -7.61 -12.78 -5.10
N GLU A 162 -6.89 -13.30 -6.11
CA GLU A 162 -6.36 -14.67 -6.06
C GLU A 162 -4.90 -14.81 -6.53
N ASP A 163 -4.36 -13.84 -7.29
CA ASP A 163 -2.97 -13.89 -7.75
C ASP A 163 -2.00 -13.86 -6.58
N SER A 164 -1.08 -14.82 -6.53
CA SER A 164 -0.16 -14.99 -5.41
C SER A 164 0.89 -13.87 -5.30
N LEU A 165 1.28 -13.22 -6.42
CA LEU A 165 2.18 -12.06 -6.38
C LEU A 165 1.45 -10.84 -5.81
N VAL A 166 0.18 -10.63 -6.14
CA VAL A 166 -0.67 -9.61 -5.49
C VAL A 166 -0.84 -9.94 -4.01
N GLY A 167 -1.05 -11.23 -3.68
CA GLY A 167 -1.17 -11.75 -2.31
C GLY A 167 0.06 -11.48 -1.43
N TRP A 168 1.24 -11.29 -2.04
CA TRP A 168 2.43 -10.88 -1.30
C TRP A 168 2.20 -9.58 -0.52
N GLY A 169 1.35 -8.68 -0.98
CA GLY A 169 1.01 -7.44 -0.28
C GLY A 169 0.50 -7.65 1.16
N TRP A 170 -0.12 -8.78 1.46
CA TRP A 170 -0.58 -9.17 2.80
C TRP A 170 0.46 -9.98 3.58
N HIS A 171 1.51 -10.47 2.92
CA HIS A 171 2.59 -11.26 3.51
C HIS A 171 3.98 -10.71 3.13
N PRO A 172 4.24 -9.40 3.37
CA PRO A 172 5.43 -8.72 2.82
C PRO A 172 6.75 -9.08 3.51
N GLY A 173 6.72 -9.94 4.53
CA GLY A 173 7.88 -10.33 5.32
C GLY A 173 8.27 -9.32 6.41
N ALA A 174 9.32 -9.63 7.15
CA ALA A 174 9.74 -8.88 8.33
C ALA A 174 10.05 -7.40 8.03
N GLY A 175 9.57 -6.53 8.91
CA GLY A 175 9.84 -5.09 8.87
C GLY A 175 9.04 -4.30 7.84
N ARG A 176 7.98 -4.90 7.25
CA ARG A 176 7.05 -4.23 6.33
C ARG A 176 5.63 -4.38 6.86
N ALA A 177 4.89 -3.27 6.90
CA ALA A 177 3.47 -3.34 7.21
C ALA A 177 2.71 -3.98 6.04
N PRO A 178 1.82 -4.97 6.28
CA PRO A 178 0.93 -5.48 5.25
C PRO A 178 -0.08 -4.42 4.81
N VAL A 179 -0.72 -4.64 3.67
CA VAL A 179 -1.88 -3.86 3.24
C VAL A 179 -3.09 -4.14 4.15
N PRO A 180 -4.10 -3.25 4.20
CA PRO A 180 -5.29 -3.45 5.02
C PRO A 180 -6.12 -4.68 4.63
N GLY A 181 -6.77 -5.28 5.61
CA GLY A 181 -7.68 -6.41 5.43
C GLY A 181 -6.99 -7.69 4.97
N THR A 182 -7.69 -8.44 4.13
CA THR A 182 -7.21 -9.67 3.50
C THR A 182 -7.34 -9.57 1.98
N GLN A 183 -6.58 -10.39 1.23
CA GLN A 183 -6.71 -10.46 -0.23
C GLN A 183 -8.14 -10.84 -0.67
N GLN A 184 -8.79 -11.72 0.06
CA GLN A 184 -10.17 -12.13 -0.21
C GLN A 184 -11.16 -10.97 -0.03
N GLU A 185 -11.02 -10.17 1.03
CA GLU A 185 -11.86 -8.98 1.23
C GLU A 185 -11.63 -7.94 0.13
N PHE A 186 -10.37 -7.73 -0.26
CA PHE A 186 -10.04 -6.85 -1.38
C PHE A 186 -10.63 -7.36 -2.70
N GLY A 187 -10.46 -8.64 -3.03
CA GLY A 187 -11.06 -9.28 -4.21
C GLY A 187 -12.59 -9.18 -4.22
N ALA A 188 -13.23 -9.33 -3.05
CA ALA A 188 -14.67 -9.16 -2.91
C ALA A 188 -15.13 -7.72 -3.20
N LEU A 189 -14.37 -6.70 -2.77
CA LEU A 189 -14.65 -5.29 -3.09
C LEU A 189 -14.53 -5.04 -4.60
N ILE A 190 -13.48 -5.56 -5.25
CA ILE A 190 -13.29 -5.43 -6.70
C ILE A 190 -14.39 -6.14 -7.48
N LYS A 191 -14.79 -7.35 -7.04
CA LYS A 191 -15.90 -8.08 -7.65
C LYS A 191 -17.20 -7.29 -7.56
N ALA A 192 -17.53 -6.79 -6.36
CA ALA A 192 -18.74 -6.00 -6.15
C ALA A 192 -18.73 -4.67 -6.94
N TRP A 193 -17.56 -4.04 -7.10
CA TRP A 193 -17.38 -2.88 -7.96
C TRP A 193 -17.69 -3.20 -9.42
N VAL A 194 -17.19 -4.32 -9.94
CA VAL A 194 -17.50 -4.76 -11.32
C VAL A 194 -18.99 -5.04 -11.48
N GLU A 195 -19.60 -5.74 -10.54
CA GLU A 195 -21.05 -6.06 -10.54
C GLU A 195 -21.93 -4.81 -10.46
N ALA A 196 -21.44 -3.74 -9.82
CA ALA A 196 -22.13 -2.45 -9.75
C ALA A 196 -21.89 -1.54 -10.97
N GLY A 197 -21.24 -2.02 -12.03
CA GLY A 197 -21.04 -1.28 -13.28
C GLY A 197 -19.62 -0.71 -13.49
N ALA A 198 -18.68 -0.96 -12.56
CA ALA A 198 -17.28 -0.55 -12.64
C ALA A 198 -17.08 0.96 -12.88
N ASP A 199 -17.93 1.81 -12.30
CA ASP A 199 -17.76 3.25 -12.35
C ASP A 199 -16.56 3.71 -11.51
N CYS A 200 -15.83 4.70 -12.01
CA CYS A 200 -14.64 5.22 -11.38
C CYS A 200 -14.91 6.49 -10.55
N PRO A 201 -14.16 6.71 -9.45
CA PRO A 201 -14.11 8.01 -8.80
C PRO A 201 -13.65 9.10 -9.78
N PRO A 202 -13.94 10.37 -9.52
CA PRO A 202 -13.36 11.45 -10.30
C PRO A 202 -11.83 11.44 -10.22
N PRO A 203 -11.13 11.92 -11.28
CA PRO A 203 -9.68 11.97 -11.34
C PRO A 203 -9.07 12.95 -10.34
#